data_0032901160d5e33b2ef7d292baf32d30
#
_entry.id   0032901160d5e33b2ef7d292baf32d30
#
_cell.length_a   1.000
_cell.length_b   1.000
_cell.length_c   1.000
_cell.angle_alpha   90.00
_cell.angle_beta   90.00
_cell.angle_gamma   90.00
#
_symmetry.space_group_name_H-M   'P 1'
#
loop_
_entity.id
_entity.type
_entity.pdbx_description
1 polymer ?
#
loop_
_entity_poly.entity_id
_entity_poly.type
_entity_poly.pdbx_seq_one_letter_code
_entity_poly.pdbx_strand_id
1 'polypeptide(L)'
;MRHSNHRTQSNANSEANAQEAELHAEQSVLGAMLTLSCLDNPPCSLNDLLLSVEDRYFYYRQHRVIYQAIRFLAKKETPVDMLTTSDVLEHHQQLDEVGGYAYLADLCKELPTVANVNAYVAIIKEAADRRAFNAILQNHLTDQSDNVIVDVGDTLSELDSIRDKLLDQRTGLRPFGELAEDWLDAFETRFNGLGEEAVRTGIDNIDELLAPVYIPTGSLVVIGSRPKMGKTQFILNLAEYIGLELNKAIASFTLEMTHEQLIERMIGMRACVSHDLFYQTQQDLDQQSQDELAEYDARFVRVTAAIREYTEADYFISDDANSSIERIELECRMLSKHKKLGAILVDYLTLMPKGDAERHDLAYAEITRRLKQLAKELNCIVFLVSQLNRSLEMRQDKRPLPSDSRDTGQIEQDCDLWIGLYRDAFYYSDSDYPDDVIEVLIRLNRHGDTGTALCCMNNGRLTNYTGPPIQHSKRPFKSAYGRNQSKR
;
A
#
# COMPACT_ATOMS: atom_id res chain seq x y z
N MET A 1 -31.23 -1.23 39.89
CA MET A 1 -29.98 -1.70 40.52
C MET A 1 -29.79 -3.23 40.58
N ARG A 2 -30.67 -4.08 40.07
CA ARG A 2 -30.51 -5.56 40.10
C ARG A 2 -29.95 -6.18 38.79
N HIS A 3 -29.80 -5.44 37.70
CA HIS A 3 -29.31 -5.97 36.43
C HIS A 3 -27.82 -5.77 36.19
N SER A 4 -27.09 -4.95 36.98
CA SER A 4 -25.66 -4.74 36.85
C SER A 4 -24.81 -5.82 37.54
N ASN A 5 -25.30 -6.42 38.63
CA ASN A 5 -24.51 -7.43 39.39
C ASN A 5 -24.44 -8.80 38.71
N HIS A 6 -25.38 -9.16 37.84
CA HIS A 6 -25.28 -10.45 37.11
C HIS A 6 -24.29 -10.44 35.96
N ARG A 7 -24.06 -9.29 35.31
CA ARG A 7 -23.06 -9.16 34.25
C ARG A 7 -21.61 -9.20 34.77
N THR A 8 -21.35 -8.59 35.93
CA THR A 8 -20.03 -8.54 36.56
C THR A 8 -19.61 -9.91 37.10
N GLN A 9 -20.54 -10.69 37.69
CA GLN A 9 -20.24 -12.05 38.15
C GLN A 9 -20.05 -13.05 37.00
N SER A 10 -20.78 -12.92 35.89
CA SER A 10 -20.61 -13.75 34.70
C SER A 10 -19.26 -13.51 34.02
N ASN A 11 -18.81 -12.24 33.96
CA ASN A 11 -17.49 -11.91 33.37
C ASN A 11 -16.34 -12.40 34.25
N ALA A 12 -16.42 -12.25 35.58
CA ALA A 12 -15.36 -12.73 36.48
C ALA A 12 -15.19 -14.26 36.45
N ASN A 13 -16.29 -15.03 36.33
CA ASN A 13 -16.21 -16.48 36.16
C ASN A 13 -15.66 -16.90 34.79
N SER A 14 -15.96 -16.13 33.73
CA SER A 14 -15.43 -16.38 32.40
C SER A 14 -13.91 -16.11 32.32
N GLU A 15 -13.43 -15.05 32.98
CA GLU A 15 -12.01 -14.74 33.06
C GLU A 15 -11.21 -15.77 33.88
N ALA A 16 -11.75 -16.23 35.01
CA ALA A 16 -11.12 -17.26 35.83
C ALA A 16 -10.99 -18.59 35.06
N ASN A 17 -12.03 -19.02 34.35
CA ASN A 17 -11.99 -20.22 33.51
C ASN A 17 -11.00 -20.09 32.34
N ALA A 18 -10.85 -18.91 31.76
CA ALA A 18 -9.90 -18.65 30.68
C ALA A 18 -8.44 -18.73 31.18
N GLN A 19 -8.14 -18.19 32.37
CA GLN A 19 -6.83 -18.25 32.98
C GLN A 19 -6.43 -19.68 33.37
N GLU A 20 -7.39 -20.49 33.87
CA GLU A 20 -7.17 -21.90 34.18
C GLU A 20 -6.87 -22.72 32.92
N ALA A 21 -7.61 -22.48 31.84
CA ALA A 21 -7.36 -23.10 30.53
C ALA A 21 -5.99 -22.73 29.96
N GLU A 22 -5.56 -21.46 30.11
CA GLU A 22 -4.24 -20.99 29.69
C GLU A 22 -3.13 -21.66 30.49
N LEU A 23 -3.26 -21.78 31.82
CA LEU A 23 -2.30 -22.47 32.70
C LEU A 23 -2.11 -23.92 32.26
N HIS A 24 -3.19 -24.66 32.07
CA HIS A 24 -3.14 -26.06 31.64
C HIS A 24 -2.55 -26.22 30.23
N ALA A 25 -2.82 -25.27 29.32
CA ALA A 25 -2.22 -25.29 27.99
C ALA A 25 -0.71 -25.07 28.04
N GLU A 26 -0.21 -24.10 28.85
CA GLU A 26 1.22 -23.87 29.05
C GLU A 26 1.92 -25.10 29.63
N GLN A 27 1.33 -25.69 30.65
CA GLN A 27 1.84 -26.95 31.27
C GLN A 27 1.90 -28.08 30.25
N SER A 28 0.84 -28.24 29.44
CA SER A 28 0.79 -29.28 28.41
C SER A 28 1.84 -29.09 27.32
N VAL A 29 2.12 -27.86 26.90
CA VAL A 29 3.16 -27.54 25.89
C VAL A 29 4.54 -27.88 26.45
N LEU A 30 4.85 -27.44 27.68
CA LEU A 30 6.13 -27.73 28.31
C LEU A 30 6.31 -29.23 28.59
N GLY A 31 5.26 -29.89 29.09
CA GLY A 31 5.27 -31.35 29.32
C GLY A 31 5.51 -32.13 28.02
N ALA A 32 4.89 -31.70 26.90
CA ALA A 32 5.16 -32.28 25.59
C ALA A 32 6.62 -32.08 25.15
N MET A 33 7.19 -30.87 25.29
CA MET A 33 8.60 -30.60 24.96
C MET A 33 9.57 -31.49 25.76
N LEU A 34 9.30 -31.73 27.04
CA LEU A 34 10.13 -32.57 27.90
C LEU A 34 10.01 -34.06 27.61
N THR A 35 8.92 -34.49 26.97
CA THR A 35 8.64 -35.92 26.73
C THR A 35 8.85 -36.37 25.30
N LEU A 36 8.85 -35.44 24.33
CA LEU A 36 8.99 -35.73 22.88
C LEU A 36 10.23 -36.58 22.57
N SER A 37 11.37 -36.28 23.20
CA SER A 37 12.63 -37.00 22.99
C SER A 37 12.61 -38.44 23.52
N CYS A 38 11.63 -38.78 24.35
CA CYS A 38 11.49 -40.12 24.98
C CYS A 38 10.51 -41.02 24.19
N LEU A 39 9.88 -40.53 23.13
CA LEU A 39 8.88 -41.26 22.34
C LEU A 39 9.53 -41.92 21.12
N ASP A 40 9.20 -43.21 20.89
CA ASP A 40 9.68 -43.95 19.72
C ASP A 40 9.15 -43.41 18.39
N ASN A 41 7.96 -42.77 18.40
CA ASN A 41 7.32 -42.21 17.21
C ASN A 41 6.57 -40.91 17.56
N PRO A 42 7.28 -39.80 17.75
CA PRO A 42 6.65 -38.55 18.15
C PRO A 42 5.79 -37.97 17.03
N PRO A 43 4.62 -37.35 17.35
CA PRO A 43 3.72 -36.76 16.35
C PRO A 43 4.30 -35.51 15.66
N CYS A 44 5.31 -34.87 16.24
CA CYS A 44 6.06 -33.74 15.68
C CYS A 44 7.49 -33.77 16.24
N SER A 45 8.42 -33.07 15.57
CA SER A 45 9.77 -32.90 16.12
C SER A 45 9.80 -31.79 17.19
N LEU A 46 10.73 -31.92 18.15
CA LEU A 46 10.95 -30.83 19.12
C LEU A 46 11.33 -29.52 18.43
N ASN A 47 12.08 -29.58 17.34
CA ASN A 47 12.47 -28.39 16.59
C ASN A 47 11.28 -27.72 15.95
N ASP A 48 10.32 -28.45 15.37
CA ASP A 48 9.10 -27.87 14.80
C ASP A 48 8.28 -27.16 15.89
N LEU A 49 8.20 -27.79 17.08
CA LEU A 49 7.50 -27.17 18.20
C LEU A 49 8.20 -25.91 18.72
N LEU A 50 9.53 -25.90 18.78
CA LEU A 50 10.32 -24.73 19.18
C LEU A 50 10.24 -23.59 18.16
N LEU A 51 10.03 -23.88 16.86
CA LEU A 51 9.79 -22.88 15.83
C LEU A 51 8.39 -22.24 15.93
N SER A 52 7.41 -23.00 16.47
CA SER A 52 6.02 -22.54 16.60
C SER A 52 5.74 -21.80 17.90
N VAL A 53 6.66 -21.81 18.88
CA VAL A 53 6.47 -21.22 20.23
C VAL A 53 7.50 -20.13 20.50
N GLU A 54 7.04 -19.03 21.06
CA GLU A 54 7.87 -17.90 21.51
C GLU A 54 7.81 -17.72 23.03
N ASP A 55 8.87 -17.13 23.63
CA ASP A 55 8.93 -16.83 25.08
C ASP A 55 7.70 -16.04 25.57
N ARG A 56 7.18 -15.12 24.76
CA ARG A 56 6.05 -14.25 25.08
C ARG A 56 4.70 -14.99 25.19
N TYR A 57 4.61 -16.22 24.68
CA TYR A 57 3.38 -17.01 24.76
C TYR A 57 3.11 -17.50 26.17
N PHE A 58 4.15 -17.66 27.00
CA PHE A 58 4.00 -18.05 28.39
C PHE A 58 3.69 -16.85 29.30
N TYR A 59 2.59 -16.93 30.02
CA TYR A 59 2.19 -15.92 31.02
C TYR A 59 3.00 -16.07 32.29
N TYR A 60 3.16 -17.31 32.77
CA TYR A 60 3.82 -17.60 34.02
C TYR A 60 5.35 -17.53 33.89
N ARG A 61 5.99 -16.77 34.78
CA ARG A 61 7.45 -16.60 34.75
C ARG A 61 8.20 -17.92 34.83
N GLN A 62 7.76 -18.83 35.71
CA GLN A 62 8.34 -20.16 35.84
C GLN A 62 8.33 -20.95 34.54
N HIS A 63 7.27 -20.87 33.74
CA HIS A 63 7.15 -21.54 32.45
C HIS A 63 8.10 -20.95 31.41
N ARG A 64 8.27 -19.60 31.40
CA ARG A 64 9.28 -18.97 30.55
C ARG A 64 10.69 -19.43 30.85
N VAL A 65 11.03 -19.56 32.12
CA VAL A 65 12.36 -20.00 32.54
C VAL A 65 12.59 -21.47 32.12
N ILE A 66 11.60 -22.34 32.28
CA ILE A 66 11.68 -23.73 31.79
C ILE A 66 11.84 -23.79 30.28
N TYR A 67 11.03 -22.98 29.53
CA TYR A 67 11.11 -22.94 28.08
C TYR A 67 12.48 -22.44 27.60
N GLN A 68 13.07 -21.43 28.25
CA GLN A 68 14.42 -20.94 27.95
C GLN A 68 15.50 -22.02 28.17
N ALA A 69 15.38 -22.81 29.22
CA ALA A 69 16.27 -23.93 29.44
C ALA A 69 16.15 -24.99 28.35
N ILE A 70 14.93 -25.33 27.93
CA ILE A 70 14.65 -26.25 26.81
C ILE A 70 15.28 -25.72 25.52
N ARG A 71 15.07 -24.44 25.18
CA ARG A 71 15.70 -23.80 23.99
C ARG A 71 17.22 -23.82 24.05
N PHE A 72 17.80 -23.62 25.22
CA PHE A 72 19.25 -23.66 25.41
C PHE A 72 19.82 -25.06 25.14
N LEU A 73 19.16 -26.11 25.63
CA LEU A 73 19.56 -27.50 25.37
C LEU A 73 19.43 -27.84 23.88
N ALA A 74 18.30 -27.51 23.27
CA ALA A 74 18.05 -27.75 21.84
C ALA A 74 19.10 -27.03 20.94
N LYS A 75 19.48 -25.79 21.28
CA LYS A 75 20.51 -25.06 20.57
C LYS A 75 21.90 -25.68 20.68
N LYS A 76 22.15 -26.43 21.78
CA LYS A 76 23.39 -27.19 21.98
C LYS A 76 23.32 -28.61 21.42
N GLU A 77 22.25 -28.96 20.73
CA GLU A 77 22.00 -30.32 20.22
C GLU A 77 22.06 -31.40 21.35
N THR A 78 21.75 -30.99 22.58
CA THR A 78 21.68 -31.87 23.73
C THR A 78 20.25 -32.44 23.83
N PRO A 79 20.05 -33.74 24.10
CA PRO A 79 18.72 -34.29 24.32
C PRO A 79 17.95 -33.50 25.37
N VAL A 80 16.69 -33.19 25.07
CA VAL A 80 15.81 -32.44 25.97
C VAL A 80 14.89 -33.42 26.67
N ASP A 81 15.07 -33.53 27.96
CA ASP A 81 14.20 -34.30 28.86
C ASP A 81 14.14 -33.62 30.24
N MET A 82 13.38 -34.16 31.14
CA MET A 82 13.23 -33.65 32.50
C MET A 82 14.58 -33.57 33.25
N LEU A 83 15.46 -34.54 33.05
CA LEU A 83 16.73 -34.65 33.78
C LEU A 83 17.73 -33.60 33.28
N THR A 84 17.92 -33.54 31.97
CA THR A 84 18.82 -32.56 31.33
C THR A 84 18.35 -31.10 31.53
N THR A 85 17.03 -30.88 31.53
CA THR A 85 16.44 -29.56 31.80
C THR A 85 16.64 -29.18 33.29
N SER A 86 16.46 -30.12 34.25
CA SER A 86 16.71 -29.84 35.66
C SER A 86 18.18 -29.51 35.94
N ASP A 87 19.12 -30.19 35.28
CA ASP A 87 20.56 -29.93 35.41
C ASP A 87 20.93 -28.52 34.96
N VAL A 88 20.38 -28.05 33.81
CA VAL A 88 20.57 -26.69 33.33
C VAL A 88 19.99 -25.66 34.32
N LEU A 89 18.78 -25.90 34.81
CA LEU A 89 18.13 -25.01 35.79
C LEU A 89 18.88 -24.95 37.11
N GLU A 90 19.40 -26.09 37.60
CA GLU A 90 20.22 -26.14 38.82
C GLU A 90 21.54 -25.42 38.66
N HIS A 91 22.21 -25.60 37.52
CA HIS A 91 23.46 -24.91 37.20
C HIS A 91 23.29 -23.35 37.17
N HIS A 92 22.12 -22.89 36.73
CA HIS A 92 21.77 -21.46 36.73
C HIS A 92 21.08 -20.99 38.01
N GLN A 93 20.98 -21.82 39.05
CA GLN A 93 20.33 -21.53 40.33
C GLN A 93 18.85 -21.13 40.21
N GLN A 94 18.16 -21.64 39.19
CA GLN A 94 16.76 -21.34 38.87
C GLN A 94 15.80 -22.48 39.13
N LEU A 95 16.30 -23.66 39.55
CA LEU A 95 15.49 -24.87 39.78
C LEU A 95 14.40 -24.65 40.86
N ASP A 96 14.76 -23.99 41.95
CA ASP A 96 13.80 -23.70 43.05
C ASP A 96 12.74 -22.67 42.62
N GLU A 97 13.10 -21.71 41.74
CA GLU A 97 12.20 -20.70 41.23
C GLU A 97 11.08 -21.30 40.35
N VAL A 98 11.36 -22.39 39.65
CA VAL A 98 10.39 -23.06 38.78
C VAL A 98 9.56 -24.14 39.51
N GLY A 99 9.74 -24.30 40.79
CA GLY A 99 9.02 -25.32 41.61
C GLY A 99 9.76 -26.64 41.80
N GLY A 100 11.06 -26.65 41.50
CA GLY A 100 11.93 -27.78 41.71
C GLY A 100 11.69 -28.94 40.74
N TYR A 101 12.40 -30.03 41.03
CA TYR A 101 12.30 -31.27 40.24
C TYR A 101 10.87 -31.87 40.24
N ALA A 102 10.13 -31.67 41.34
CA ALA A 102 8.77 -32.18 41.47
C ALA A 102 7.83 -31.55 40.41
N TYR A 103 7.94 -30.24 40.18
CA TYR A 103 7.11 -29.55 39.20
C TYR A 103 7.40 -30.01 37.77
N LEU A 104 8.68 -30.21 37.42
CA LEU A 104 9.05 -30.73 36.10
C LEU A 104 8.48 -32.16 35.90
N ALA A 105 8.48 -32.99 36.97
CA ALA A 105 7.87 -34.29 36.93
C ALA A 105 6.35 -34.26 36.76
N ASP A 106 5.68 -33.29 37.40
CA ASP A 106 4.23 -33.11 37.27
C ASP A 106 3.86 -32.65 35.86
N LEU A 107 4.64 -31.74 35.22
CA LEU A 107 4.44 -31.36 33.83
C LEU A 107 4.47 -32.55 32.85
N CYS A 108 5.35 -33.53 33.11
CA CYS A 108 5.45 -34.75 32.30
C CYS A 108 4.29 -35.72 32.55
N LYS A 109 3.77 -35.77 33.80
CA LYS A 109 2.72 -36.73 34.20
C LYS A 109 1.32 -36.24 33.83
N GLU A 110 1.07 -34.94 33.95
CA GLU A 110 -0.24 -34.35 33.74
C GLU A 110 -0.53 -34.05 32.25
N LEU A 111 0.40 -34.40 31.37
CA LEU A 111 0.20 -34.23 29.92
C LEU A 111 -0.89 -35.19 29.40
N PRO A 112 -2.04 -34.69 28.94
CA PRO A 112 -3.14 -35.57 28.49
C PRO A 112 -2.76 -36.38 27.25
N THR A 113 -2.09 -35.76 26.28
CA THR A 113 -1.56 -36.38 25.06
C THR A 113 -0.66 -35.41 24.28
N VAL A 114 0.46 -35.93 23.77
CA VAL A 114 1.35 -35.16 22.87
C VAL A 114 0.70 -34.90 21.50
N ALA A 115 -0.25 -35.75 21.10
CA ALA A 115 -0.91 -35.61 19.79
C ALA A 115 -1.64 -34.27 19.61
N ASN A 116 -2.09 -33.64 20.70
CA ASN A 116 -2.84 -32.36 20.67
C ASN A 116 -1.97 -31.15 20.96
N VAL A 117 -0.65 -31.27 21.00
CA VAL A 117 0.24 -30.15 21.36
C VAL A 117 0.04 -28.89 20.51
N ASN A 118 -0.22 -29.05 19.23
CA ASN A 118 -0.49 -27.91 18.34
C ASN A 118 -1.77 -27.14 18.74
N ALA A 119 -2.79 -27.83 19.27
CA ALA A 119 -3.98 -27.17 19.80
C ALA A 119 -3.66 -26.37 21.08
N TYR A 120 -2.79 -26.93 21.97
CA TYR A 120 -2.34 -26.21 23.16
C TYR A 120 -1.47 -24.99 22.81
N VAL A 121 -0.59 -25.11 21.80
CA VAL A 121 0.18 -23.97 21.26
C VAL A 121 -0.75 -22.87 20.74
N ALA A 122 -1.83 -23.21 20.03
CA ALA A 122 -2.80 -22.23 19.55
C ALA A 122 -3.48 -21.48 20.72
N ILE A 123 -3.81 -22.17 21.81
CA ILE A 123 -4.43 -21.56 23.01
C ILE A 123 -3.48 -20.55 23.66
N ILE A 124 -2.22 -20.93 23.92
CA ILE A 124 -1.25 -20.00 24.56
C ILE A 124 -0.88 -18.83 23.67
N LYS A 125 -0.85 -19.02 22.36
CA LYS A 125 -0.64 -17.97 21.38
C LYS A 125 -1.79 -16.96 21.39
N GLU A 126 -3.04 -17.44 21.31
CA GLU A 126 -4.23 -16.57 21.37
C GLU A 126 -4.28 -15.76 22.67
N ALA A 127 -3.96 -16.40 23.81
CA ALA A 127 -3.90 -15.74 25.10
C ALA A 127 -2.81 -14.66 25.14
N ALA A 128 -1.62 -14.92 24.60
CA ALA A 128 -0.53 -13.96 24.51
C ALA A 128 -0.89 -12.75 23.63
N ASP A 129 -1.52 -12.99 22.49
CA ASP A 129 -1.96 -11.94 21.56
C ASP A 129 -3.05 -11.07 22.21
N ARG A 130 -3.96 -11.67 22.96
CA ARG A 130 -4.96 -10.95 23.78
C ARG A 130 -4.31 -10.09 24.86
N ARG A 131 -3.27 -10.59 25.54
CA ARG A 131 -2.49 -9.80 26.52
C ARG A 131 -1.80 -8.62 25.85
N ALA A 132 -1.16 -8.82 24.70
CA ALA A 132 -0.50 -7.78 23.93
C ALA A 132 -1.48 -6.67 23.51
N PHE A 133 -2.65 -7.07 22.99
CA PHE A 133 -3.73 -6.16 22.64
C PHE A 133 -4.20 -5.33 23.84
N ASN A 134 -4.48 -5.98 24.98
CA ASN A 134 -4.92 -5.29 26.19
C ASN A 134 -3.84 -4.36 26.75
N ALA A 135 -2.55 -4.72 26.67
CA ALA A 135 -1.45 -3.88 27.13
C ALA A 135 -1.34 -2.58 26.30
N ILE A 136 -1.51 -2.63 24.99
CA ILE A 136 -1.53 -1.45 24.13
C ILE A 136 -2.70 -0.54 24.51
N LEU A 137 -3.92 -1.09 24.64
CA LEU A 137 -5.09 -0.31 25.06
C LEU A 137 -4.86 0.37 26.42
N GLN A 138 -4.26 -0.33 27.38
CA GLN A 138 -3.99 0.23 28.71
C GLN A 138 -2.93 1.31 28.68
N ASN A 139 -1.87 1.14 27.91
CA ASN A 139 -0.81 2.14 27.77
C ASN A 139 -1.37 3.45 27.21
N HIS A 140 -2.17 3.38 26.15
CA HIS A 140 -2.78 4.57 25.55
C HIS A 140 -3.91 5.20 26.39
N LEU A 141 -4.56 4.45 27.29
CA LEU A 141 -5.53 5.02 28.24
C LEU A 141 -4.85 5.75 29.40
N THR A 142 -3.58 5.44 29.69
CA THR A 142 -2.82 6.05 30.79
C THR A 142 -1.90 7.17 30.33
N ASP A 143 -1.58 7.23 29.04
CA ASP A 143 -0.75 8.29 28.47
C ASP A 143 -1.58 9.56 28.23
N GLN A 144 -1.36 10.60 29.02
CA GLN A 144 -2.00 11.91 28.89
C GLN A 144 -1.14 12.80 28.00
N SER A 145 -1.08 12.52 26.70
CA SER A 145 -0.46 13.45 25.78
C SER A 145 -1.40 14.61 25.45
N ASP A 146 -0.84 15.80 25.24
CA ASP A 146 -1.60 17.01 24.89
C ASP A 146 -2.21 16.96 23.46
N ASN A 147 -1.93 15.90 22.67
CA ASN A 147 -2.36 15.79 21.28
C ASN A 147 -3.10 14.47 20.99
N VAL A 148 -4.40 14.45 21.31
CA VAL A 148 -5.29 13.29 21.15
C VAL A 148 -5.31 12.70 19.74
N ILE A 149 -5.08 13.50 18.70
CA ILE A 149 -5.13 13.02 17.29
C ILE A 149 -3.89 12.17 16.95
N VAL A 150 -2.72 12.55 17.47
CA VAL A 150 -1.48 11.78 17.29
C VAL A 150 -1.57 10.46 18.04
N ASP A 151 -2.05 10.48 19.29
CA ASP A 151 -2.24 9.29 20.12
C ASP A 151 -3.20 8.27 19.49
N VAL A 152 -4.30 8.73 18.91
CA VAL A 152 -5.25 7.83 18.22
C VAL A 152 -4.62 7.24 16.98
N GLY A 153 -3.81 7.99 16.22
CA GLY A 153 -3.09 7.52 15.04
C GLY A 153 -2.07 6.43 15.38
N ASP A 154 -1.29 6.66 16.42
CA ASP A 154 -0.27 5.72 16.91
C ASP A 154 -0.92 4.44 17.47
N THR A 155 -1.98 4.58 18.26
CA THR A 155 -2.76 3.46 18.79
C THR A 155 -3.33 2.58 17.66
N LEU A 156 -3.91 3.20 16.63
CA LEU A 156 -4.47 2.47 15.49
C LEU A 156 -3.37 1.76 14.69
N SER A 157 -2.21 2.39 14.52
CA SER A 157 -1.05 1.80 13.85
C SER A 157 -0.52 0.57 14.60
N GLU A 158 -0.41 0.64 15.93
CA GLU A 158 0.00 -0.49 16.77
C GLU A 158 -1.04 -1.62 16.78
N LEU A 159 -2.34 -1.29 16.83
CA LEU A 159 -3.43 -2.28 16.74
C LEU A 159 -3.47 -2.93 15.36
N ASP A 160 -3.26 -2.17 14.27
CA ASP A 160 -3.15 -2.73 12.92
C ASP A 160 -1.92 -3.65 12.80
N SER A 161 -0.79 -3.33 13.43
CA SER A 161 0.38 -4.21 13.46
C SER A 161 0.12 -5.55 14.16
N ILE A 162 -0.70 -5.55 15.23
CA ILE A 162 -1.13 -6.78 15.90
C ILE A 162 -2.13 -7.55 15.03
N ARG A 163 -3.12 -6.86 14.47
CA ARG A 163 -4.07 -7.48 13.53
C ARG A 163 -3.34 -8.18 12.40
N ASP A 164 -2.35 -7.51 11.79
CA ASP A 164 -1.59 -8.05 10.68
C ASP A 164 -0.77 -9.27 11.11
N LYS A 165 -0.16 -9.24 12.32
CA LYS A 165 0.49 -10.42 12.91
C LYS A 165 -0.47 -11.56 13.23
N LEU A 166 -1.72 -11.27 13.59
CA LEU A 166 -2.76 -12.26 13.89
C LEU A 166 -3.36 -12.86 12.61
N LEU A 167 -3.57 -12.02 11.59
CA LEU A 167 -4.09 -12.45 10.29
C LEU A 167 -3.01 -13.08 9.42
N ASP A 168 -1.75 -12.71 9.63
CA ASP A 168 -0.62 -13.07 8.80
C ASP A 168 0.03 -14.37 9.28
N GLN A 169 -0.73 -15.44 9.31
CA GLN A 169 -0.15 -16.80 9.33
C GLN A 169 0.64 -17.12 8.04
N ARG A 170 0.73 -16.15 7.11
CA ARG A 170 1.36 -16.28 5.80
C ARG A 170 2.67 -15.49 5.66
N THR A 171 3.15 -14.78 6.70
CA THR A 171 4.45 -14.11 6.66
C THR A 171 5.56 -15.08 7.01
N GLY A 172 6.28 -15.51 5.99
CA GLY A 172 7.42 -16.39 6.12
C GLY A 172 7.76 -17.08 4.80
N LEU A 173 8.78 -17.91 4.81
CA LEU A 173 9.12 -18.77 3.66
C LEU A 173 8.02 -19.82 3.48
N ARG A 174 7.38 -19.79 2.31
CA ARG A 174 6.38 -20.80 1.91
C ARG A 174 7.02 -21.80 0.97
N PRO A 175 6.70 -23.10 1.07
CA PRO A 175 7.13 -24.11 0.11
C PRO A 175 6.67 -23.75 -1.31
N PHE A 176 7.52 -23.99 -2.31
CA PHE A 176 7.18 -23.72 -3.72
C PHE A 176 5.89 -24.45 -4.14
N GLY A 177 5.63 -25.67 -3.63
CA GLY A 177 4.43 -26.43 -3.97
C GLY A 177 3.14 -25.69 -3.64
N GLU A 178 3.03 -25.10 -2.43
CA GLU A 178 1.87 -24.30 -2.03
C GLU A 178 1.71 -23.04 -2.91
N LEU A 179 2.84 -22.35 -3.18
CA LEU A 179 2.82 -21.16 -4.03
C LEU A 179 2.49 -21.49 -5.49
N ALA A 180 2.86 -22.68 -5.96
CA ALA A 180 2.56 -23.14 -7.31
C ALA A 180 1.06 -23.43 -7.51
N GLU A 181 0.38 -23.93 -6.50
CA GLU A 181 -1.08 -24.13 -6.53
C GLU A 181 -1.79 -22.78 -6.63
N ASP A 182 -1.48 -21.82 -5.76
CA ASP A 182 -2.02 -20.45 -5.82
C ASP A 182 -1.76 -19.80 -7.20
N TRP A 183 -0.57 -20.03 -7.77
CA TRP A 183 -0.19 -19.49 -9.07
C TRP A 183 -0.95 -20.14 -10.23
N LEU A 184 -1.21 -21.45 -10.17
CA LEU A 184 -1.97 -22.17 -11.19
C LEU A 184 -3.42 -21.67 -11.24
N ASP A 185 -4.06 -21.48 -10.10
CA ASP A 185 -5.42 -20.93 -10.00
C ASP A 185 -5.50 -19.51 -10.59
N ALA A 186 -4.52 -18.66 -10.27
CA ALA A 186 -4.41 -17.32 -10.85
C ALA A 186 -4.13 -17.35 -12.36
N PHE A 187 -3.31 -18.30 -12.83
CA PHE A 187 -3.03 -18.49 -14.25
C PHE A 187 -4.27 -18.95 -15.01
N GLU A 188 -5.02 -19.94 -14.51
CA GLU A 188 -6.27 -20.38 -15.12
C GLU A 188 -7.31 -19.27 -15.20
N THR A 189 -7.43 -18.48 -14.14
CA THR A 189 -8.31 -17.29 -14.09
C THR A 189 -7.96 -16.30 -15.19
N ARG A 190 -6.67 -15.99 -15.36
CA ARG A 190 -6.17 -15.11 -16.45
C ARG A 190 -6.40 -15.72 -17.82
N PHE A 191 -6.10 -17.00 -17.99
CA PHE A 191 -6.25 -17.72 -19.25
C PHE A 191 -7.71 -17.72 -19.74
N ASN A 192 -8.65 -17.80 -18.81
CA ASN A 192 -10.09 -17.74 -19.10
C ASN A 192 -10.62 -16.30 -19.28
N GLY A 193 -9.74 -15.28 -19.24
CA GLY A 193 -10.11 -13.87 -19.39
C GLY A 193 -10.86 -13.28 -18.19
N LEU A 194 -10.84 -13.95 -17.04
CA LEU A 194 -11.50 -13.53 -15.80
C LEU A 194 -10.54 -12.83 -14.82
N GLY A 195 -9.26 -12.70 -15.19
CA GLY A 195 -8.22 -12.15 -14.33
C GLY A 195 -8.32 -10.62 -14.18
N GLU A 196 -8.38 -10.15 -12.93
CA GLU A 196 -8.37 -8.73 -12.57
C GLU A 196 -6.98 -8.23 -12.12
N GLU A 197 -5.93 -9.00 -12.31
CA GLU A 197 -4.59 -8.75 -11.75
C GLU A 197 -3.80 -7.65 -12.47
N ALA A 198 -4.28 -7.21 -13.63
CA ALA A 198 -3.66 -6.15 -14.40
C ALA A 198 -4.72 -5.21 -14.98
N VAL A 199 -4.40 -3.92 -15.00
CA VAL A 199 -5.32 -2.87 -15.43
C VAL A 199 -4.80 -2.22 -16.70
N ARG A 200 -5.68 -2.07 -17.70
CA ARG A 200 -5.42 -1.26 -18.89
C ARG A 200 -5.57 0.22 -18.57
N THR A 201 -4.99 1.06 -19.40
CA THR A 201 -5.15 2.52 -19.30
C THR A 201 -6.44 3.02 -19.95
N GLY A 202 -7.04 2.22 -20.83
CA GLY A 202 -8.17 2.62 -21.68
C GLY A 202 -7.76 3.45 -22.90
N ILE A 203 -6.45 3.59 -23.15
CA ILE A 203 -5.87 4.32 -24.29
C ILE A 203 -5.02 3.31 -25.08
N ASP A 204 -5.52 2.92 -26.26
CA ASP A 204 -4.93 1.81 -27.03
C ASP A 204 -3.44 2.03 -27.32
N ASN A 205 -3.03 3.23 -27.67
CA ASN A 205 -1.62 3.54 -27.98
C ASN A 205 -0.69 3.36 -26.78
N ILE A 206 -1.20 3.49 -25.55
CA ILE A 206 -0.44 3.22 -24.32
C ILE A 206 -0.53 1.72 -24.01
N ASP A 207 -1.72 1.13 -24.13
CA ASP A 207 -1.95 -0.27 -23.82
C ASP A 207 -1.17 -1.21 -24.75
N GLU A 208 -0.95 -0.85 -26.03
CA GLU A 208 -0.08 -1.57 -26.94
C GLU A 208 1.38 -1.64 -26.46
N LEU A 209 1.89 -0.57 -25.84
CA LEU A 209 3.23 -0.56 -25.25
C LEU A 209 3.32 -1.35 -23.95
N LEU A 210 2.22 -1.41 -23.20
CA LEU A 210 2.17 -2.10 -21.90
C LEU A 210 1.83 -3.60 -22.06
N ALA A 211 1.31 -4.01 -23.22
CA ALA A 211 0.92 -5.39 -23.48
C ALA A 211 2.13 -6.35 -23.40
N PRO A 212 1.91 -7.62 -23.00
CA PRO A 212 0.64 -8.23 -22.60
C PRO A 212 0.31 -8.09 -21.11
N VAL A 213 1.21 -7.48 -20.30
CA VAL A 213 1.10 -7.49 -18.84
C VAL A 213 0.28 -6.31 -18.31
N TYR A 214 0.22 -5.19 -19.06
CA TYR A 214 -0.43 -3.93 -18.64
C TYR A 214 0.13 -3.39 -17.31
N ILE A 215 -0.70 -2.83 -16.43
CA ILE A 215 -0.27 -2.34 -15.11
C ILE A 215 -0.76 -3.35 -14.06
N PRO A 216 0.14 -4.18 -13.48
CA PRO A 216 -0.25 -5.13 -12.45
C PRO A 216 -0.77 -4.42 -11.20
N THR A 217 -1.77 -5.00 -10.53
CA THR A 217 -2.15 -4.54 -9.18
C THR A 217 -0.97 -4.69 -8.22
N GLY A 218 -0.93 -3.88 -7.18
CA GLY A 218 0.24 -3.78 -6.30
C GLY A 218 1.39 -2.96 -6.87
N SER A 219 1.20 -2.26 -8.01
CA SER A 219 2.22 -1.41 -8.63
C SER A 219 2.22 0.02 -8.12
N LEU A 220 3.43 0.59 -8.00
CA LEU A 220 3.65 2.02 -7.86
C LEU A 220 4.00 2.59 -9.25
N VAL A 221 3.12 3.45 -9.77
CA VAL A 221 3.29 4.14 -11.05
C VAL A 221 3.64 5.60 -10.79
N VAL A 222 4.82 6.02 -11.23
CA VAL A 222 5.26 7.41 -11.06
C VAL A 222 5.11 8.19 -12.36
N ILE A 223 4.42 9.32 -12.30
CA ILE A 223 4.22 10.22 -13.44
C ILE A 223 5.07 11.48 -13.27
N GLY A 224 6.09 11.61 -14.11
CA GLY A 224 7.02 12.74 -14.09
C GLY A 224 6.82 13.71 -15.25
N SER A 225 6.65 15.00 -14.98
CA SER A 225 6.72 16.02 -16.01
C SER A 225 7.00 17.42 -15.45
N ARG A 226 7.31 18.36 -16.35
CA ARG A 226 7.34 19.78 -16.04
C ARG A 226 5.92 20.35 -15.88
N PRO A 227 5.76 21.50 -15.19
CA PRO A 227 4.46 22.18 -15.12
C PRO A 227 3.81 22.38 -16.48
N LYS A 228 2.48 22.37 -16.53
CA LYS A 228 1.65 22.56 -17.73
C LYS A 228 1.73 21.45 -18.80
N MET A 229 2.34 20.29 -18.48
CA MET A 229 2.36 19.14 -19.39
C MET A 229 1.12 18.23 -19.26
N GLY A 230 0.20 18.51 -18.34
CA GLY A 230 -1.06 17.77 -18.19
C GLY A 230 -0.99 16.59 -17.22
N LYS A 231 -0.08 16.61 -16.22
CA LYS A 231 0.07 15.50 -15.22
C LYS A 231 -1.25 15.11 -14.55
N THR A 232 -1.89 16.07 -13.91
CA THR A 232 -3.15 15.86 -13.19
C THR A 232 -4.23 15.32 -14.13
N GLN A 233 -4.36 15.89 -15.34
CA GLN A 233 -5.31 15.39 -16.32
C GLN A 233 -4.99 13.95 -16.76
N PHE A 234 -3.71 13.61 -16.90
CA PHE A 234 -3.30 12.27 -17.27
C PHE A 234 -3.74 11.23 -16.22
N ILE A 235 -3.43 11.47 -14.94
CA ILE A 235 -3.83 10.55 -13.88
C ILE A 235 -5.34 10.48 -13.70
N LEU A 236 -6.07 11.58 -13.90
CA LEU A 236 -7.53 11.59 -13.85
C LEU A 236 -8.16 10.74 -14.96
N ASN A 237 -7.59 10.74 -16.18
CA ASN A 237 -8.06 9.86 -17.25
C ASN A 237 -7.87 8.37 -16.89
N LEU A 238 -6.72 8.02 -16.30
CA LEU A 238 -6.48 6.64 -15.85
C LEU A 238 -7.44 6.24 -14.72
N ALA A 239 -7.64 7.15 -13.77
CA ALA A 239 -8.56 6.92 -12.65
C ALA A 239 -10.02 6.84 -13.11
N GLU A 240 -10.44 7.67 -14.08
CA GLU A 240 -11.76 7.59 -14.69
C GLU A 240 -12.01 6.21 -15.29
N TYR A 241 -11.07 5.68 -16.07
CA TYR A 241 -11.18 4.35 -16.64
C TYR A 241 -11.34 3.28 -15.56
N ILE A 242 -10.52 3.33 -14.52
CA ILE A 242 -10.58 2.37 -13.40
C ILE A 242 -11.88 2.52 -12.61
N GLY A 243 -12.32 3.75 -12.35
CA GLY A 243 -13.50 4.04 -11.54
C GLY A 243 -14.82 3.79 -12.27
N LEU A 244 -14.96 4.27 -13.49
CA LEU A 244 -16.22 4.23 -14.24
C LEU A 244 -16.35 2.98 -15.11
N GLU A 245 -15.28 2.56 -15.81
CA GLU A 245 -15.37 1.44 -16.74
C GLU A 245 -15.11 0.08 -16.04
N LEU A 246 -14.18 0.05 -15.05
CA LEU A 246 -13.89 -1.15 -14.28
C LEU A 246 -14.67 -1.23 -12.97
N ASN A 247 -15.44 -0.19 -12.62
CA ASN A 247 -16.27 -0.10 -11.42
C ASN A 247 -15.52 -0.43 -10.11
N LYS A 248 -14.29 0.12 -9.96
CA LYS A 248 -13.45 -0.05 -8.76
C LYS A 248 -13.36 1.27 -8.01
N ALA A 249 -13.23 1.20 -6.69
CA ALA A 249 -13.12 2.41 -5.87
C ALA A 249 -11.80 3.15 -6.12
N ILE A 250 -11.87 4.49 -6.16
CA ILE A 250 -10.72 5.38 -6.34
C ILE A 250 -10.57 6.24 -5.09
N ALA A 251 -9.36 6.32 -4.54
CA ALA A 251 -8.99 7.26 -3.49
C ALA A 251 -8.02 8.31 -4.07
N SER A 252 -8.42 9.59 -4.07
CA SER A 252 -7.64 10.69 -4.64
C SER A 252 -7.24 11.69 -3.55
N PHE A 253 -5.93 11.87 -3.38
CA PHE A 253 -5.33 12.83 -2.47
C PHE A 253 -4.70 13.96 -3.29
N THR A 254 -5.32 15.15 -3.26
CA THR A 254 -4.82 16.34 -3.94
C THR A 254 -4.26 17.32 -2.92
N LEU A 255 -2.96 17.59 -3.02
CA LEU A 255 -2.24 18.48 -2.10
C LEU A 255 -2.02 19.88 -2.71
N GLU A 256 -2.23 20.02 -4.02
CA GLU A 256 -2.03 21.28 -4.77
C GLU A 256 -3.35 21.99 -5.08
N MET A 257 -4.45 21.23 -5.23
CA MET A 257 -5.73 21.76 -5.73
C MET A 257 -6.84 21.54 -4.73
N THR A 258 -7.81 22.44 -4.70
CA THR A 258 -9.05 22.22 -3.95
C THR A 258 -9.94 21.17 -4.63
N HIS A 259 -10.84 20.57 -3.88
CA HIS A 259 -11.77 19.58 -4.42
C HIS A 259 -12.66 20.16 -5.52
N GLU A 260 -13.08 21.44 -5.43
CA GLU A 260 -13.86 22.10 -6.49
C GLU A 260 -13.10 22.12 -7.82
N GLN A 261 -11.82 22.54 -7.78
CA GLN A 261 -10.98 22.60 -8.98
C GLN A 261 -10.75 21.20 -9.59
N LEU A 262 -10.63 20.16 -8.74
CA LEU A 262 -10.49 18.80 -9.19
C LEU A 262 -11.77 18.29 -9.84
N ILE A 263 -12.93 18.52 -9.20
CA ILE A 263 -14.26 18.17 -9.73
C ILE A 263 -14.54 18.86 -11.07
N GLU A 264 -14.25 20.14 -11.19
CA GLU A 264 -14.39 20.87 -12.45
C GLU A 264 -13.56 20.24 -13.59
N ARG A 265 -12.33 19.81 -13.29
CA ARG A 265 -11.48 19.10 -14.26
C ARG A 265 -12.05 17.73 -14.63
N MET A 266 -12.53 16.97 -13.66
CA MET A 266 -13.12 15.65 -13.89
C MET A 266 -14.38 15.76 -14.76
N ILE A 267 -15.29 16.69 -14.40
CA ILE A 267 -16.54 16.92 -15.15
C ILE A 267 -16.23 17.44 -16.55
N GLY A 268 -15.34 18.44 -16.67
CA GLY A 268 -14.94 19.01 -17.97
C GLY A 268 -14.35 17.96 -18.91
N MET A 269 -13.49 17.09 -18.36
CA MET A 269 -12.88 15.98 -19.07
C MET A 269 -13.94 14.96 -19.54
N ARG A 270 -14.84 14.52 -18.66
CA ARG A 270 -15.87 13.53 -18.98
C ARG A 270 -16.91 14.06 -19.97
N ALA A 271 -17.36 15.29 -19.76
CA ALA A 271 -18.30 15.98 -20.66
C ALA A 271 -17.66 16.45 -21.98
N CYS A 272 -16.32 16.40 -22.07
CA CYS A 272 -15.54 16.97 -23.17
C CYS A 272 -15.91 18.42 -23.46
N VAL A 273 -15.92 19.26 -22.40
CA VAL A 273 -16.23 20.68 -22.47
C VAL A 273 -15.04 21.52 -22.00
N SER A 274 -14.94 22.74 -22.55
CA SER A 274 -13.92 23.67 -22.10
C SER A 274 -14.22 24.19 -20.70
N HIS A 275 -13.19 24.48 -19.93
CA HIS A 275 -13.28 24.92 -18.53
C HIS A 275 -13.98 26.27 -18.35
N ASP A 276 -13.94 27.14 -19.37
CA ASP A 276 -14.63 28.43 -19.41
C ASP A 276 -16.16 28.29 -19.30
N LEU A 277 -16.73 27.14 -19.67
CA LEU A 277 -18.16 26.90 -19.53
C LEU A 277 -18.64 27.07 -18.09
N PHE A 278 -17.82 26.67 -17.10
CA PHE A 278 -18.17 26.73 -15.69
C PHE A 278 -18.15 28.14 -15.10
N TYR A 279 -17.57 29.09 -15.82
CA TYR A 279 -17.43 30.49 -15.39
C TYR A 279 -18.31 31.46 -16.17
N GLN A 280 -19.15 30.97 -17.09
CA GLN A 280 -20.11 31.81 -17.80
C GLN A 280 -21.21 32.27 -16.84
N THR A 281 -21.50 33.60 -16.91
CA THR A 281 -22.55 34.21 -16.09
C THR A 281 -23.85 34.32 -16.87
N GLN A 282 -24.97 34.58 -16.18
CA GLN A 282 -26.27 34.84 -16.84
C GLN A 282 -26.17 36.03 -17.81
N GLN A 283 -25.38 37.06 -17.49
CA GLN A 283 -25.16 38.21 -18.36
C GLN A 283 -24.45 37.84 -19.67
N ASP A 284 -23.52 36.85 -19.60
CA ASP A 284 -22.85 36.35 -20.80
C ASP A 284 -23.82 35.57 -21.69
N LEU A 285 -24.70 34.80 -21.09
CA LEU A 285 -25.74 34.03 -21.81
C LEU A 285 -26.79 34.93 -22.44
N ASP A 286 -27.20 36.01 -21.78
CA ASP A 286 -28.19 36.97 -22.29
C ASP A 286 -27.69 37.72 -23.53
N GLN A 287 -26.38 37.71 -23.80
CA GLN A 287 -25.77 38.34 -24.98
C GLN A 287 -25.55 37.36 -26.14
N GLN A 288 -25.80 36.06 -25.94
CA GLN A 288 -25.60 35.04 -26.97
C GLN A 288 -26.76 34.91 -27.94
N SER A 289 -26.44 34.45 -29.12
CA SER A 289 -27.45 34.11 -30.13
C SER A 289 -28.20 32.82 -29.75
N GLN A 290 -29.34 32.56 -30.40
CA GLN A 290 -30.11 31.33 -30.15
C GLN A 290 -29.30 30.05 -30.45
N ASP A 291 -28.41 30.07 -31.44
CA ASP A 291 -27.57 28.91 -31.79
C ASP A 291 -26.50 28.67 -30.73
N GLU A 292 -25.88 29.73 -30.17
CA GLU A 292 -24.90 29.63 -29.08
C GLU A 292 -25.55 29.13 -27.79
N LEU A 293 -26.78 29.58 -27.48
CA LEU A 293 -27.55 29.10 -26.35
C LEU A 293 -27.90 27.59 -26.50
N ALA A 294 -28.31 27.19 -27.71
CA ALA A 294 -28.59 25.78 -27.97
C ALA A 294 -27.32 24.90 -27.82
N GLU A 295 -26.15 25.41 -28.20
CA GLU A 295 -24.87 24.74 -28.01
C GLU A 295 -24.49 24.72 -26.51
N TYR A 296 -24.72 25.79 -25.76
CA TYR A 296 -24.53 25.84 -24.32
C TYR A 296 -25.39 24.78 -23.61
N ASP A 297 -26.70 24.71 -23.93
CA ASP A 297 -27.60 23.73 -23.38
C ASP A 297 -27.14 22.29 -23.67
N ALA A 298 -26.71 22.03 -24.89
CA ALA A 298 -26.18 20.70 -25.26
C ALA A 298 -24.90 20.34 -24.48
N ARG A 299 -24.03 21.34 -24.23
CA ARG A 299 -22.83 21.14 -23.37
C ARG A 299 -23.24 20.88 -21.91
N PHE A 300 -24.22 21.62 -21.40
CA PHE A 300 -24.70 21.48 -20.02
C PHE A 300 -25.39 20.15 -19.78
N VAL A 301 -26.10 19.59 -20.76
CA VAL A 301 -26.64 18.23 -20.69
C VAL A 301 -25.52 17.20 -20.51
N ARG A 302 -24.38 17.34 -21.23
CA ARG A 302 -23.23 16.44 -21.04
C ARG A 302 -22.57 16.60 -19.66
N VAL A 303 -22.49 17.83 -19.14
CA VAL A 303 -22.02 18.11 -17.77
C VAL A 303 -22.89 17.42 -16.74
N THR A 304 -24.23 17.52 -16.88
CA THR A 304 -25.17 16.86 -15.95
C THR A 304 -25.05 15.34 -16.01
N ALA A 305 -24.86 14.76 -17.20
CA ALA A 305 -24.62 13.34 -17.36
C ALA A 305 -23.31 12.91 -16.67
N ALA A 306 -22.22 13.65 -16.85
CA ALA A 306 -20.94 13.39 -16.22
C ALA A 306 -21.03 13.45 -14.67
N ILE A 307 -21.74 14.44 -14.13
CA ILE A 307 -21.99 14.55 -12.67
C ILE A 307 -22.68 13.30 -12.15
N ARG A 308 -23.71 12.84 -12.88
CA ARG A 308 -24.45 11.64 -12.48
C ARG A 308 -23.56 10.40 -12.45
N GLU A 309 -22.74 10.18 -13.49
CA GLU A 309 -21.83 9.04 -13.57
C GLU A 309 -20.83 9.03 -12.41
N TYR A 310 -20.22 10.18 -12.06
CA TYR A 310 -19.33 10.29 -10.91
C TYR A 310 -20.04 10.16 -9.56
N THR A 311 -21.32 10.56 -9.47
CA THR A 311 -22.12 10.40 -8.24
C THR A 311 -22.45 8.93 -7.97
N GLU A 312 -22.62 8.14 -9.02
CA GLU A 312 -22.90 6.70 -8.94
C GLU A 312 -21.61 5.89 -8.73
N ALA A 313 -20.44 6.46 -9.00
CA ALA A 313 -19.13 5.82 -8.86
C ALA A 313 -18.57 5.91 -7.43
N ASP A 314 -17.75 4.94 -7.06
CA ASP A 314 -17.00 4.93 -5.81
C ASP A 314 -15.72 5.78 -5.93
N TYR A 315 -15.87 7.11 -6.00
CA TYR A 315 -14.77 8.05 -6.12
C TYR A 315 -14.66 8.93 -4.87
N PHE A 316 -13.54 8.82 -4.15
CA PHE A 316 -13.31 9.50 -2.88
C PHE A 316 -12.17 10.50 -3.03
N ILE A 317 -12.37 11.74 -2.57
CA ILE A 317 -11.42 12.85 -2.72
C ILE A 317 -11.08 13.41 -1.35
N SER A 318 -9.79 13.60 -1.10
CA SER A 318 -9.24 14.35 0.04
C SER A 318 -8.38 15.48 -0.51
N ASP A 319 -8.65 16.73 -0.12
CA ASP A 319 -7.91 17.94 -0.49
C ASP A 319 -7.20 18.59 0.70
N ASP A 320 -6.95 17.79 1.76
CA ASP A 320 -6.16 18.27 2.89
C ASP A 320 -4.68 18.39 2.50
N ALA A 321 -4.22 19.63 2.38
CA ALA A 321 -2.83 19.96 2.03
C ALA A 321 -1.80 19.44 3.05
N ASN A 322 -2.21 19.07 4.27
CA ASN A 322 -1.36 18.54 5.32
C ASN A 322 -1.41 16.99 5.41
N SER A 323 -1.97 16.31 4.41
CA SER A 323 -2.04 14.85 4.42
C SER A 323 -0.64 14.23 4.44
N SER A 324 -0.28 13.64 5.59
CA SER A 324 0.95 12.87 5.74
C SER A 324 0.76 11.47 5.14
N ILE A 325 1.87 10.75 4.96
CA ILE A 325 1.81 9.37 4.46
C ILE A 325 1.02 8.45 5.39
N GLU A 326 1.12 8.66 6.73
CA GLU A 326 0.38 7.93 7.76
C GLU A 326 -1.14 8.10 7.57
N ARG A 327 -1.57 9.32 7.29
CA ARG A 327 -2.97 9.63 7.07
C ARG A 327 -3.49 9.00 5.79
N ILE A 328 -2.73 9.09 4.69
CA ILE A 328 -3.07 8.44 3.41
C ILE A 328 -3.24 6.93 3.62
N GLU A 329 -2.29 6.28 4.28
CA GLU A 329 -2.36 4.86 4.59
C GLU A 329 -3.59 4.50 5.41
N LEU A 330 -3.85 5.26 6.47
CA LEU A 330 -5.00 5.04 7.36
C LEU A 330 -6.33 5.15 6.59
N GLU A 331 -6.53 6.25 5.84
CA GLU A 331 -7.76 6.48 5.09
C GLU A 331 -7.97 5.40 4.01
N CYS A 332 -6.90 5.01 3.29
CA CYS A 332 -6.97 3.93 2.30
C CYS A 332 -7.29 2.56 2.93
N ARG A 333 -6.67 2.22 4.08
CA ARG A 333 -6.99 0.99 4.80
C ARG A 333 -8.42 0.97 5.34
N MET A 334 -8.92 2.10 5.82
CA MET A 334 -10.31 2.22 6.26
C MET A 334 -11.27 2.03 5.09
N LEU A 335 -11.02 2.68 3.96
CA LEU A 335 -11.83 2.56 2.76
C LEU A 335 -11.82 1.12 2.21
N SER A 336 -10.67 0.47 2.20
CA SER A 336 -10.49 -0.90 1.68
C SER A 336 -11.29 -1.96 2.45
N LYS A 337 -11.67 -1.70 3.71
CA LYS A 337 -12.54 -2.58 4.50
C LYS A 337 -13.97 -2.67 3.93
N HIS A 338 -14.39 -1.67 3.18
CA HIS A 338 -15.76 -1.55 2.67
C HIS A 338 -15.84 -1.60 1.14
N LYS A 339 -14.76 -1.22 0.44
CA LYS A 339 -14.70 -1.10 -1.01
C LYS A 339 -13.40 -1.66 -1.54
N LYS A 340 -13.46 -2.44 -2.64
CA LYS A 340 -12.26 -2.92 -3.32
C LYS A 340 -11.61 -1.76 -4.07
N LEU A 341 -10.47 -1.28 -3.56
CA LEU A 341 -9.71 -0.21 -4.19
C LEU A 341 -9.13 -0.67 -5.53
N GLY A 342 -9.33 0.13 -6.57
CA GLY A 342 -8.68 -0.03 -7.87
C GLY A 342 -7.42 0.82 -7.98
N ALA A 343 -7.49 2.08 -7.53
CA ALA A 343 -6.35 2.97 -7.55
C ALA A 343 -6.36 3.98 -6.39
N ILE A 344 -5.15 4.42 -6.04
CA ILE A 344 -4.87 5.54 -5.14
C ILE A 344 -4.10 6.58 -5.94
N LEU A 345 -4.57 7.83 -5.96
CA LEU A 345 -3.92 8.95 -6.61
C LEU A 345 -3.30 9.86 -5.58
N VAL A 346 -2.03 10.24 -5.77
CA VAL A 346 -1.33 11.21 -4.91
C VAL A 346 -0.72 12.32 -5.77
N ASP A 347 -1.31 13.50 -5.73
CA ASP A 347 -0.88 14.69 -6.49
C ASP A 347 -0.51 15.81 -5.51
N TYR A 348 0.75 16.08 -5.20
CA TYR A 348 1.98 15.48 -5.66
C TYR A 348 3.02 15.33 -4.51
N LEU A 349 4.00 14.45 -4.69
CA LEU A 349 4.98 14.00 -3.70
C LEU A 349 5.69 15.14 -2.94
N THR A 350 6.12 16.21 -3.62
CA THR A 350 6.96 17.25 -3.01
C THR A 350 6.20 18.21 -2.08
N LEU A 351 4.88 18.13 -2.01
CA LEU A 351 4.05 18.89 -1.06
C LEU A 351 3.79 18.12 0.23
N MET A 352 4.01 16.81 0.24
CA MET A 352 3.78 16.01 1.45
C MET A 352 4.67 16.47 2.62
N PRO A 353 4.15 16.48 3.86
CA PRO A 353 4.93 16.74 5.05
C PRO A 353 6.11 15.77 5.16
N LYS A 354 7.30 16.30 5.50
CA LYS A 354 8.56 15.55 5.47
C LYS A 354 8.97 14.99 6.83
N GLY A 355 8.13 15.17 7.86
CA GLY A 355 8.48 14.81 9.24
C GLY A 355 9.76 15.52 9.71
N ASP A 356 10.43 14.95 10.68
CA ASP A 356 11.68 15.48 11.28
C ASP A 356 12.95 15.11 10.49
N ALA A 357 12.83 14.65 9.25
CA ALA A 357 13.99 14.24 8.46
C ALA A 357 14.89 15.44 8.11
N GLU A 358 16.15 15.43 8.57
CA GLU A 358 17.16 16.45 8.25
C GLU A 358 17.47 16.53 6.74
N ARG A 359 17.21 15.46 5.99
CA ARG A 359 17.49 15.35 4.54
C ARG A 359 16.22 15.03 3.77
N HIS A 360 15.87 15.90 2.84
CA HIS A 360 14.66 15.79 2.01
C HIS A 360 14.61 14.53 1.13
N ASP A 361 15.78 14.08 0.64
CA ASP A 361 15.90 12.87 -0.17
C ASP A 361 15.46 11.60 0.59
N LEU A 362 15.81 11.51 1.89
CA LEU A 362 15.42 10.38 2.74
C LEU A 362 13.91 10.36 3.04
N ALA A 363 13.30 11.54 3.25
CA ALA A 363 11.85 11.63 3.48
C ALA A 363 11.05 11.15 2.25
N TYR A 364 11.45 11.56 1.05
CA TYR A 364 10.78 11.11 -0.18
C TYR A 364 10.99 9.62 -0.45
N ALA A 365 12.18 9.10 -0.13
CA ALA A 365 12.48 7.67 -0.20
C ALA A 365 11.54 6.85 0.70
N GLU A 366 11.32 7.32 1.94
CA GLU A 366 10.41 6.66 2.87
C GLU A 366 8.96 6.69 2.36
N ILE A 367 8.49 7.84 1.86
CA ILE A 367 7.14 7.98 1.30
C ILE A 367 6.93 7.03 0.12
N THR A 368 7.87 6.98 -0.85
CA THR A 368 7.72 6.11 -2.02
C THR A 368 7.74 4.63 -1.66
N ARG A 369 8.61 4.24 -0.71
CA ARG A 369 8.66 2.88 -0.19
C ARG A 369 7.34 2.48 0.49
N ARG A 370 6.76 3.35 1.32
CA ARG A 370 5.49 3.12 2.01
C ARG A 370 4.32 3.06 1.04
N LEU A 371 4.27 3.95 0.04
CA LEU A 371 3.25 3.90 -1.01
C LEU A 371 3.32 2.59 -1.82
N LYS A 372 4.55 2.10 -2.11
CA LYS A 372 4.72 0.80 -2.76
C LYS A 372 4.25 -0.36 -1.88
N GLN A 373 4.50 -0.31 -0.58
CA GLN A 373 4.01 -1.30 0.37
C GLN A 373 2.48 -1.28 0.44
N LEU A 374 1.87 -0.09 0.51
CA LEU A 374 0.43 0.10 0.52
C LEU A 374 -0.23 -0.45 -0.76
N ALA A 375 0.37 -0.20 -1.93
CA ALA A 375 -0.10 -0.77 -3.20
C ALA A 375 -0.18 -2.30 -3.15
N LYS A 376 0.87 -2.96 -2.64
CA LYS A 376 0.92 -4.42 -2.48
C LYS A 376 -0.07 -4.94 -1.45
N GLU A 377 -0.17 -4.28 -0.30
CA GLU A 377 -1.07 -4.63 0.80
C GLU A 377 -2.53 -4.61 0.35
N LEU A 378 -2.94 -3.52 -0.32
CA LEU A 378 -4.31 -3.32 -0.76
C LEU A 378 -4.62 -3.92 -2.14
N ASN A 379 -3.62 -4.52 -2.79
CA ASN A 379 -3.71 -5.07 -4.13
C ASN A 379 -4.34 -4.09 -5.15
N CYS A 380 -3.92 -2.83 -5.11
CA CYS A 380 -4.38 -1.75 -5.97
C CYS A 380 -3.20 -1.06 -6.66
N ILE A 381 -3.45 -0.12 -7.57
CA ILE A 381 -2.40 0.68 -8.22
C ILE A 381 -2.26 2.01 -7.48
N VAL A 382 -1.04 2.42 -7.16
CA VAL A 382 -0.76 3.77 -6.66
C VAL A 382 -0.17 4.60 -7.79
N PHE A 383 -0.86 5.68 -8.16
CA PHE A 383 -0.38 6.71 -9.08
C PHE A 383 0.20 7.86 -8.29
N LEU A 384 1.49 8.10 -8.42
CA LEU A 384 2.22 9.16 -7.74
C LEU A 384 2.70 10.20 -8.76
N VAL A 385 2.29 11.44 -8.59
CA VAL A 385 2.77 12.55 -9.42
C VAL A 385 4.07 13.11 -8.85
N SER A 386 5.06 13.26 -9.72
CA SER A 386 6.37 13.86 -9.39
C SER A 386 6.68 15.04 -10.28
N GLN A 387 7.12 16.15 -9.68
CA GLN A 387 7.59 17.31 -10.41
C GLN A 387 9.07 17.17 -10.74
N LEU A 388 9.43 17.39 -12.01
CA LEU A 388 10.79 17.23 -12.48
C LEU A 388 11.67 18.46 -12.25
N ASN A 389 12.98 18.25 -12.15
CA ASN A 389 13.97 19.29 -11.97
C ASN A 389 14.01 20.24 -13.19
N ARG A 390 14.30 21.53 -12.96
CA ARG A 390 14.46 22.53 -14.03
C ARG A 390 15.68 22.28 -14.92
N SER A 391 16.65 21.53 -14.47
CA SER A 391 17.84 21.17 -15.26
C SER A 391 17.50 20.46 -16.57
N LEU A 392 16.38 19.75 -16.65
CA LEU A 392 15.84 19.16 -17.87
C LEU A 392 15.70 20.19 -19.02
N GLU A 393 15.30 21.43 -18.71
CA GLU A 393 15.09 22.47 -19.70
C GLU A 393 16.39 22.95 -20.38
N MET A 394 17.55 22.66 -19.75
CA MET A 394 18.87 22.97 -20.28
C MET A 394 19.36 21.94 -21.28
N ARG A 395 18.74 20.77 -21.37
CA ARG A 395 19.11 19.72 -22.33
C ARG A 395 18.61 20.05 -23.73
N GLN A 396 19.29 19.51 -24.72
CA GLN A 396 18.86 19.59 -26.12
C GLN A 396 17.56 18.83 -26.34
N ASP A 397 17.49 17.59 -25.86
CA ASP A 397 16.25 16.82 -25.79
C ASP A 397 15.64 17.00 -24.39
N LYS A 398 14.47 17.65 -24.37
CA LYS A 398 13.74 17.99 -23.13
C LYS A 398 12.73 16.90 -22.73
N ARG A 399 12.80 15.71 -23.36
CA ARG A 399 11.98 14.59 -22.97
C ARG A 399 12.38 14.11 -21.58
N PRO A 400 11.41 13.91 -20.67
CA PRO A 400 11.66 13.46 -19.32
C PRO A 400 12.36 12.10 -19.23
N LEU A 401 13.23 11.98 -18.23
CA LEU A 401 13.87 10.73 -17.82
C LEU A 401 13.62 10.52 -16.32
N PRO A 402 13.65 9.28 -15.82
CA PRO A 402 13.51 9.01 -14.38
C PRO A 402 14.48 9.80 -13.52
N SER A 403 15.74 9.99 -13.98
CA SER A 403 16.76 10.78 -13.31
C SER A 403 16.48 12.28 -13.19
N ASP A 404 15.45 12.80 -13.84
CA ASP A 404 15.02 14.20 -13.73
C ASP A 404 14.08 14.46 -12.55
N SER A 405 13.54 13.41 -11.92
CA SER A 405 12.76 13.55 -10.69
C SER A 405 13.65 14.15 -9.60
N ARG A 406 13.17 15.05 -8.76
CA ARG A 406 13.94 15.57 -7.62
C ARG A 406 14.22 14.43 -6.63
N ASP A 407 15.45 14.35 -6.11
CA ASP A 407 15.86 13.40 -5.06
C ASP A 407 15.70 11.92 -5.46
N THR A 408 16.24 11.54 -6.60
CA THR A 408 15.77 10.57 -7.59
C THR A 408 16.19 9.12 -7.46
N GLY A 409 17.25 8.80 -6.78
CA GLY A 409 17.77 7.42 -6.79
C GLY A 409 16.76 6.39 -6.24
N GLN A 410 15.98 6.77 -5.24
CA GLN A 410 15.06 5.87 -4.58
C GLN A 410 13.74 5.72 -5.33
N ILE A 411 13.21 6.81 -5.92
CA ILE A 411 11.95 6.76 -6.70
C ILE A 411 12.08 5.77 -7.85
N GLU A 412 13.23 5.77 -8.55
CA GLU A 412 13.52 4.83 -9.63
C GLU A 412 13.64 3.38 -9.15
N GLN A 413 14.12 3.18 -7.91
CA GLN A 413 14.21 1.85 -7.31
C GLN A 413 12.87 1.31 -6.82
N ASP A 414 11.98 2.16 -6.33
CA ASP A 414 10.72 1.74 -5.72
C ASP A 414 9.58 1.60 -6.75
N CYS A 415 9.59 2.39 -7.84
CA CYS A 415 8.53 2.35 -8.83
C CYS A 415 8.61 1.11 -9.74
N ASP A 416 7.46 0.63 -10.19
CA ASP A 416 7.35 -0.46 -11.16
C ASP A 416 7.23 0.07 -12.59
N LEU A 417 6.58 1.23 -12.73
CA LEU A 417 6.37 1.91 -13.99
C LEU A 417 6.64 3.39 -13.81
N TRP A 418 7.50 3.97 -14.66
CA TRP A 418 7.75 5.39 -14.70
C TRP A 418 7.36 5.96 -16.05
N ILE A 419 6.46 6.97 -16.02
CA ILE A 419 5.88 7.60 -17.19
C ILE A 419 6.27 9.07 -17.23
N GLY A 420 6.91 9.49 -18.30
CA GLY A 420 7.18 10.89 -18.60
C GLY A 420 6.12 11.50 -19.51
N LEU A 421 5.70 12.73 -19.25
CA LEU A 421 4.80 13.46 -20.15
C LEU A 421 5.52 14.61 -20.80
N TYR A 422 5.38 14.72 -22.12
CA TYR A 422 6.04 15.74 -22.90
C TYR A 422 5.14 16.27 -24.03
N ARG A 423 5.16 17.59 -24.22
CA ARG A 423 4.47 18.27 -25.32
C ARG A 423 5.49 19.09 -26.09
N ASP A 424 5.79 18.68 -27.33
CA ASP A 424 6.81 19.35 -28.16
C ASP A 424 6.40 20.76 -28.51
N ALA A 425 5.11 20.98 -28.89
CA ALA A 425 4.55 22.26 -29.22
C ALA A 425 4.62 23.30 -28.08
N PHE A 426 4.70 22.85 -26.81
CA PHE A 426 4.89 23.74 -25.66
C PHE A 426 6.28 24.41 -25.65
N TYR A 427 7.31 23.67 -26.10
CA TYR A 427 8.70 24.18 -26.12
C TYR A 427 9.10 24.84 -27.43
N TYR A 428 8.45 24.44 -28.52
CA TYR A 428 8.87 24.82 -29.86
C TYR A 428 7.66 25.25 -30.70
N SER A 429 7.64 26.53 -31.11
CA SER A 429 6.61 27.07 -31.96
C SER A 429 6.67 26.58 -33.42
N ASP A 430 7.78 25.95 -33.81
CA ASP A 430 8.02 25.29 -35.09
C ASP A 430 7.90 23.76 -34.97
N SER A 431 7.11 23.29 -34.00
CA SER A 431 6.88 21.85 -33.80
C SER A 431 6.09 21.26 -34.98
N ASP A 432 6.49 20.03 -35.38
CA ASP A 432 5.71 19.24 -36.34
C ASP A 432 4.46 18.59 -35.68
N TYR A 433 4.39 18.66 -34.35
CA TYR A 433 3.27 18.11 -33.57
C TYR A 433 2.15 19.14 -33.44
N PRO A 434 0.89 18.73 -33.62
CA PRO A 434 -0.26 19.55 -33.22
C PRO A 434 -0.20 19.95 -31.73
N ASP A 435 -0.82 21.07 -31.39
CA ASP A 435 -0.77 21.61 -30.02
C ASP A 435 -1.40 20.70 -28.97
N ASP A 436 -2.32 19.85 -29.37
CA ASP A 436 -3.02 18.89 -28.50
C ASP A 436 -2.28 17.54 -28.34
N VAL A 437 -1.19 17.32 -29.08
CA VAL A 437 -0.44 16.06 -29.00
C VAL A 437 0.45 16.04 -27.77
N ILE A 438 0.36 14.93 -27.06
CA ILE A 438 1.19 14.60 -25.89
C ILE A 438 1.95 13.30 -26.14
N GLU A 439 3.25 13.31 -25.88
CA GLU A 439 4.07 12.10 -25.83
C GLU A 439 4.00 11.51 -24.43
N VAL A 440 3.55 10.27 -24.34
CA VAL A 440 3.56 9.43 -23.13
C VAL A 440 4.77 8.52 -23.20
N LEU A 441 5.76 8.82 -22.37
CA LEU A 441 7.09 8.24 -22.43
C LEU A 441 7.23 7.18 -21.34
N ILE A 442 7.12 5.91 -21.67
CA ILE A 442 7.41 4.81 -20.75
C ILE A 442 8.92 4.63 -20.69
N ARG A 443 9.57 5.06 -19.60
CA ARG A 443 11.02 5.08 -19.44
C ARG A 443 11.57 4.04 -18.46
N LEU A 444 10.71 3.52 -17.60
CA LEU A 444 10.96 2.36 -16.77
C LEU A 444 9.69 1.51 -16.73
N ASN A 445 9.83 0.22 -16.99
CA ASN A 445 8.76 -0.76 -16.88
C ASN A 445 9.37 -2.08 -16.41
N ARG A 446 9.05 -2.50 -15.19
CA ARG A 446 9.58 -3.76 -14.63
C ARG A 446 8.91 -5.00 -15.21
N HIS A 447 7.78 -4.82 -15.88
CA HIS A 447 6.93 -5.93 -16.34
C HIS A 447 6.85 -6.02 -17.87
N GLY A 448 7.53 -5.13 -18.59
CA GLY A 448 7.48 -5.09 -20.05
C GLY A 448 8.46 -4.10 -20.65
N ASP A 449 8.19 -3.72 -21.88
CA ASP A 449 9.07 -2.86 -22.67
C ASP A 449 8.92 -1.37 -22.31
N THR A 450 9.89 -0.59 -22.73
CA THR A 450 9.86 0.88 -22.71
C THR A 450 9.57 1.41 -24.10
N GLY A 451 8.96 2.59 -24.17
CA GLY A 451 8.57 3.15 -25.46
C GLY A 451 7.98 4.54 -25.37
N THR A 452 7.37 5.00 -26.45
CA THR A 452 6.67 6.28 -26.52
C THR A 452 5.35 6.08 -27.25
N ALA A 453 4.24 6.40 -26.57
CA ALA A 453 2.93 6.49 -27.18
C ALA A 453 2.59 7.94 -27.50
N LEU A 454 1.95 8.17 -28.64
CA LEU A 454 1.39 9.46 -28.99
C LEU A 454 -0.09 9.48 -28.66
N CYS A 455 -0.53 10.50 -27.94
CA CYS A 455 -1.92 10.70 -27.56
C CYS A 455 -2.35 12.13 -27.86
N CYS A 456 -3.65 12.41 -27.93
CA CYS A 456 -4.21 13.74 -27.97
C CYS A 456 -4.87 14.08 -26.65
N MET A 457 -4.76 15.33 -26.21
CA MET A 457 -5.40 15.82 -25.01
C MET A 457 -6.32 17.03 -25.34
N ASN A 458 -7.61 16.75 -25.47
CA ASN A 458 -8.63 17.74 -25.80
C ASN A 458 -9.56 17.97 -24.59
N ASN A 459 -9.69 19.21 -24.13
CA ASN A 459 -10.46 19.57 -22.94
C ASN A 459 -10.12 18.66 -21.72
N GLY A 460 -8.85 18.30 -21.58
CA GLY A 460 -8.37 17.39 -20.54
C GLY A 460 -8.61 15.90 -20.78
N ARG A 461 -9.42 15.53 -21.78
CA ARG A 461 -9.64 14.14 -22.14
C ARG A 461 -8.50 13.61 -23.00
N LEU A 462 -7.93 12.49 -22.59
CA LEU A 462 -6.87 11.79 -23.31
C LEU A 462 -7.50 10.80 -24.31
N THR A 463 -7.03 10.83 -25.55
CA THR A 463 -7.47 9.94 -26.63
C THR A 463 -6.29 9.47 -27.46
N ASN A 464 -6.50 8.44 -28.27
CA ASN A 464 -5.49 7.94 -29.18
C ASN A 464 -5.12 8.98 -30.23
N TYR A 465 -3.83 9.14 -30.53
CA TYR A 465 -3.40 9.87 -31.70
C TYR A 465 -3.54 8.99 -32.93
N THR A 466 -4.32 9.45 -33.90
CA THR A 466 -4.58 8.74 -35.15
C THR A 466 -3.96 9.42 -36.40
N GLY A 467 -3.16 10.45 -36.17
CA GLY A 467 -2.46 11.18 -37.22
C GLY A 467 -1.31 10.39 -37.86
N PRO A 468 -0.66 10.96 -38.89
CA PRO A 468 0.47 10.32 -39.54
C PRO A 468 1.63 10.13 -38.56
N PRO A 469 2.48 9.09 -38.76
CA PRO A 469 3.68 8.91 -37.95
C PRO A 469 4.56 10.16 -37.99
N ILE A 470 4.87 10.70 -36.83
CA ILE A 470 5.71 11.89 -36.71
C ILE A 470 7.16 11.42 -36.56
N GLN A 471 8.03 11.77 -37.52
CA GLN A 471 9.44 11.47 -37.44
C GLN A 471 10.11 12.42 -36.46
N HIS A 472 10.72 11.89 -35.42
CA HIS A 472 11.54 12.66 -34.49
C HIS A 472 12.74 13.25 -35.24
N SER A 473 12.64 14.49 -35.71
CA SER A 473 13.80 15.20 -36.23
C SER A 473 14.79 15.42 -35.08
N LYS A 474 15.99 14.85 -35.17
CA LYS A 474 17.10 15.23 -34.28
C LYS A 474 17.42 16.70 -34.56
N ARG A 475 16.82 17.60 -33.76
CA ARG A 475 17.06 19.04 -33.93
C ARG A 475 18.54 19.35 -33.71
N PRO A 476 19.22 20.08 -34.62
CA PRO A 476 20.61 20.43 -34.45
C PRO A 476 20.76 21.35 -33.23
N PHE A 477 21.80 21.17 -32.48
CA PHE A 477 22.17 21.99 -31.33
C PHE A 477 22.38 23.45 -31.78
N LYS A 478 21.47 24.35 -31.51
CA LYS A 478 21.69 25.79 -31.59
C LYS A 478 22.43 26.21 -30.31
N SER A 479 23.76 26.29 -30.36
CA SER A 479 24.56 26.86 -29.29
C SER A 479 24.07 28.28 -28.96
N ALA A 480 23.66 28.49 -27.71
CA ALA A 480 23.29 29.83 -27.19
C ALA A 480 24.50 30.79 -27.12
N TYR A 481 25.70 30.32 -27.53
CA TYR A 481 26.93 31.08 -27.61
C TYR A 481 27.33 31.35 -29.07
N GLY A 482 26.44 31.93 -29.84
CA GLY A 482 26.80 32.62 -31.09
C GLY A 482 27.18 34.06 -30.79
N ARG A 483 28.38 34.28 -30.23
CA ARG A 483 28.93 35.64 -30.15
C ARG A 483 29.23 36.12 -31.56
N ASN A 484 28.61 37.24 -31.89
CA ASN A 484 29.02 38.14 -32.94
C ASN A 484 30.55 38.26 -33.08
N GLN A 485 31.15 37.61 -34.08
CA GLN A 485 32.40 38.04 -34.69
C GLN A 485 32.10 38.39 -36.15
N SER A 486 31.60 39.59 -36.35
CA SER A 486 31.75 40.28 -37.64
C SER A 486 31.75 41.77 -37.36
N LYS A 487 32.98 42.31 -37.26
CA LYS A 487 33.41 43.61 -37.75
C LYS A 487 34.79 43.93 -37.22
N ARG A 488 35.76 43.59 -38.00
CA ARG A 488 36.88 44.48 -38.35
C ARG A 488 37.33 44.16 -39.74
#